data_7c5ab6e286c0369d5654f2307a8dd3df
#
_entry.id   7c5ab6e286c0369d5654f2307a8dd3df
#
_cell.length_a   1.000
_cell.length_b   1.000
_cell.length_c   1.000
_cell.angle_alpha   90.00
_cell.angle_beta   90.00
_cell.angle_gamma   90.00
#
_symmetry.space_group_name_H-M   'P 1'
#
loop_
_entity.id
_entity.type
_entity.pdbx_description
1 polymer ?
#
loop_
_entity_poly.entity_id
_entity_poly.type
_entity_poly.pdbx_seq_one_letter_code
_entity_poly.pdbx_strand_id
1 'polypeptide(L)'
;FASLGGTLGIAFGSRGKGADNVAAHFELDQWLIHLTKTKGVGSLCHEFGHALDAYIAKRNQLEGKFITEHFAYRLKGHQPSVKHNLYLNHNMKDHQMMPEFKNLLHVMLFADGDHERKLSSNFSKNAVRLDNQNRKVYWADPVELFARAFESWMSDRLVEEGQINEFLVYGTDQTPSSWNTKFNMYPEGVEREKMVQAMDTWIAALVSTWKKPTQ
;
A
#
# COMPACT_ATOMS: atom_id res chain seq x y z
N PHE A 1 -12.46 -12.36 6.34
CA PHE A 1 -11.31 -11.51 6.00
C PHE A 1 -11.75 -10.20 5.35
N ALA A 2 -12.44 -10.25 4.20
CA ALA A 2 -12.79 -9.06 3.43
C ALA A 2 -13.67 -8.03 4.14
N SER A 3 -14.45 -8.41 5.15
CA SER A 3 -15.26 -7.47 5.94
C SER A 3 -14.51 -6.81 7.11
N LEU A 4 -13.27 -7.18 7.35
CA LEU A 4 -12.46 -6.72 8.49
C LEU A 4 -13.23 -6.78 9.82
N GLY A 5 -13.79 -7.96 10.12
CA GLY A 5 -14.60 -8.17 11.33
C GLY A 5 -16.02 -7.61 11.24
N GLY A 6 -16.52 -7.35 10.03
CA GLY A 6 -17.88 -6.80 9.80
C GLY A 6 -17.94 -5.28 10.00
N THR A 7 -16.79 -4.60 10.11
CA THR A 7 -16.75 -3.15 10.34
C THR A 7 -16.58 -2.33 9.06
N LEU A 8 -16.03 -2.91 7.99
CA LEU A 8 -15.77 -2.19 6.75
C LEU A 8 -17.04 -2.10 5.88
N GLY A 9 -17.44 -0.89 5.53
CA GLY A 9 -18.48 -0.59 4.56
C GLY A 9 -17.93 -0.16 3.22
N ILE A 10 -18.75 -0.26 2.16
CA ILE A 10 -18.44 0.24 0.81
C ILE A 10 -19.63 1.07 0.34
N ALA A 11 -19.37 2.32 -0.04
CA ALA A 11 -20.36 3.24 -0.61
C ALA A 11 -20.06 3.50 -2.08
N PHE A 12 -21.05 3.26 -2.93
CA PHE A 12 -20.98 3.51 -4.36
C PHE A 12 -21.64 4.84 -4.73
N GLY A 13 -21.08 5.51 -5.74
CA GLY A 13 -21.66 6.72 -6.27
C GLY A 13 -21.43 7.96 -5.40
N SER A 14 -20.46 7.89 -4.49
CA SER A 14 -20.00 9.04 -3.73
C SER A 14 -19.65 10.18 -4.68
N ARG A 15 -20.11 11.38 -4.35
CA ARG A 15 -19.80 12.56 -5.14
C ARG A 15 -18.37 12.96 -4.81
N GLY A 16 -17.47 12.80 -5.76
CA GLY A 16 -16.21 13.52 -5.73
C GLY A 16 -16.51 15.00 -5.73
N LYS A 17 -16.57 15.63 -4.57
CA LYS A 17 -16.74 17.08 -4.49
C LYS A 17 -15.41 17.75 -4.75
N GLY A 18 -15.39 18.62 -5.77
CA GLY A 18 -14.36 19.62 -5.95
C GLY A 18 -13.24 19.26 -6.93
N ALA A 19 -12.25 20.11 -6.97
CA ALA A 19 -11.12 20.11 -7.91
C ALA A 19 -10.18 18.89 -7.78
N ASP A 20 -10.33 18.05 -6.76
CA ASP A 20 -9.35 17.05 -6.38
C ASP A 20 -9.39 15.75 -7.18
N ASN A 21 -10.31 15.59 -8.11
CA ASN A 21 -10.35 14.44 -9.04
C ASN A 21 -10.17 13.05 -8.38
N VAL A 22 -10.59 12.90 -7.11
CA VAL A 22 -10.42 11.68 -6.34
C VAL A 22 -11.27 10.57 -6.95
N ALA A 23 -10.65 9.43 -7.26
CA ALA A 23 -11.33 8.26 -7.79
C ALA A 23 -12.09 7.51 -6.70
N ALA A 24 -11.43 7.30 -5.57
CA ALA A 24 -11.93 6.64 -4.38
C ALA A 24 -11.22 7.19 -3.15
N HIS A 25 -11.71 6.89 -1.95
CA HIS A 25 -10.98 7.11 -0.69
C HIS A 25 -11.53 6.23 0.42
N PHE A 26 -10.63 5.80 1.30
CA PHE A 26 -10.99 5.15 2.55
C PHE A 26 -11.15 6.21 3.65
N GLU A 27 -12.31 6.25 4.28
CA GLU A 27 -12.59 7.14 5.40
C GLU A 27 -12.43 6.38 6.72
N LEU A 28 -11.33 6.66 7.42
CA LEU A 28 -10.92 5.92 8.60
C LEU A 28 -11.93 6.02 9.75
N ASP A 29 -12.49 7.21 9.97
CA ASP A 29 -13.39 7.45 11.11
C ASP A 29 -14.73 6.72 10.95
N GLN A 30 -15.17 6.51 9.72
CA GLN A 30 -16.41 5.80 9.38
C GLN A 30 -16.18 4.32 8.99
N TRP A 31 -14.94 3.91 8.80
CA TRP A 31 -14.61 2.59 8.24
C TRP A 31 -15.32 2.31 6.92
N LEU A 32 -15.26 3.27 6.03
CA LEU A 32 -16.03 3.28 4.80
C LEU A 32 -15.13 3.57 3.59
N ILE A 33 -15.21 2.69 2.59
CA ILE A 33 -14.60 2.95 1.28
C ILE A 33 -15.64 3.66 0.41
N HIS A 34 -15.29 4.83 -0.08
CA HIS A 34 -16.09 5.58 -1.03
C HIS A 34 -15.55 5.39 -2.45
N LEU A 35 -16.38 4.88 -3.33
CA LEU A 35 -16.09 4.78 -4.76
C LEU A 35 -16.90 5.83 -5.51
N THR A 36 -16.23 6.69 -6.26
CA THR A 36 -16.93 7.71 -7.07
C THR A 36 -17.59 7.07 -8.29
N LYS A 37 -18.71 7.66 -8.73
CA LYS A 37 -19.53 7.11 -9.79
C LYS A 37 -18.78 6.93 -11.12
N THR A 38 -17.88 7.83 -11.46
CA THR A 38 -17.25 7.90 -12.78
C THR A 38 -15.79 7.47 -12.83
N LYS A 39 -15.11 7.42 -11.69
CA LYS A 39 -13.67 7.15 -11.61
C LYS A 39 -13.29 6.07 -10.60
N GLY A 40 -14.25 5.57 -9.79
CA GLY A 40 -13.97 4.63 -8.73
C GLY A 40 -13.71 3.18 -9.19
N VAL A 41 -13.92 2.88 -10.48
CA VAL A 41 -13.59 1.59 -11.06
C VAL A 41 -12.08 1.37 -11.01
N GLY A 42 -11.68 0.17 -10.57
CA GLY A 42 -10.27 -0.20 -10.46
C GLY A 42 -9.55 0.28 -9.20
N SER A 43 -10.20 1.06 -8.34
CA SER A 43 -9.57 1.61 -7.12
C SER A 43 -9.95 0.86 -5.84
N LEU A 44 -10.82 -0.15 -5.91
CA LEU A 44 -11.33 -0.81 -4.70
C LEU A 44 -10.21 -1.50 -3.92
N CYS A 45 -9.30 -2.20 -4.60
CA CYS A 45 -8.18 -2.86 -3.95
C CYS A 45 -7.21 -1.88 -3.29
N HIS A 46 -6.98 -0.72 -3.89
CA HIS A 46 -6.16 0.33 -3.31
C HIS A 46 -6.74 0.79 -1.95
N GLU A 47 -8.01 1.17 -1.94
CA GLU A 47 -8.68 1.62 -0.73
C GLU A 47 -8.84 0.51 0.32
N PHE A 48 -9.02 -0.74 -0.13
CA PHE A 48 -9.02 -1.89 0.76
C PHE A 48 -7.63 -2.11 1.39
N GLY A 49 -6.55 -1.85 0.67
CA GLY A 49 -5.18 -1.83 1.21
C GLY A 49 -5.06 -0.88 2.40
N HIS A 50 -5.54 0.36 2.26
CA HIS A 50 -5.60 1.32 3.36
C HIS A 50 -6.46 0.84 4.53
N ALA A 51 -7.63 0.28 4.25
CA ALA A 51 -8.51 -0.24 5.30
C ALA A 51 -7.87 -1.42 6.06
N LEU A 52 -7.17 -2.31 5.36
CA LEU A 52 -6.44 -3.43 5.97
C LEU A 52 -5.30 -2.95 6.84
N ASP A 53 -4.50 -2.00 6.34
CA ASP A 53 -3.39 -1.37 7.05
C ASP A 53 -3.86 -0.75 8.38
N ALA A 54 -4.93 0.04 8.32
CA ALA A 54 -5.55 0.64 9.50
C ALA A 54 -6.16 -0.40 10.46
N TYR A 55 -6.79 -1.44 9.92
CA TYR A 55 -7.41 -2.50 10.73
C TYR A 55 -6.38 -3.26 11.56
N ILE A 56 -5.22 -3.55 10.97
CA ILE A 56 -4.15 -4.25 11.67
C ILE A 56 -3.55 -3.35 12.75
N ALA A 57 -3.35 -2.06 12.50
CA ALA A 57 -2.90 -1.12 13.52
C ALA A 57 -3.85 -1.08 14.72
N LYS A 58 -5.15 -0.93 14.45
CA LYS A 58 -6.20 -0.93 15.48
C LYS A 58 -6.25 -2.23 16.29
N ARG A 59 -6.20 -3.39 15.59
CA ARG A 59 -6.25 -4.71 16.23
C ARG A 59 -5.07 -4.96 17.15
N ASN A 60 -3.89 -4.45 16.81
CA ASN A 60 -2.68 -4.58 17.60
C ASN A 60 -2.47 -3.43 18.60
N GLN A 61 -3.43 -2.52 18.73
CA GLN A 61 -3.38 -1.36 19.64
C GLN A 61 -2.11 -0.52 19.45
N LEU A 62 -1.68 -0.36 18.20
CA LEU A 62 -0.49 0.41 17.87
C LEU A 62 -0.78 1.91 17.93
N GLU A 63 0.25 2.69 18.31
CA GLU A 63 0.21 4.14 18.11
C GLU A 63 0.28 4.46 16.62
N GLY A 64 -0.64 5.30 16.15
CA GLY A 64 -0.78 5.64 14.74
C GLY A 64 -2.05 5.07 14.11
N LYS A 65 -2.36 5.57 12.93
CA LYS A 65 -3.58 5.20 12.20
C LYS A 65 -3.40 3.94 11.35
N PHE A 66 -2.17 3.69 10.89
CA PHE A 66 -1.81 2.62 9.97
C PHE A 66 -0.58 1.86 10.51
N ILE A 67 -0.53 0.53 10.28
CA ILE A 67 0.63 -0.26 10.70
C ILE A 67 1.88 0.13 9.91
N THR A 68 1.73 0.53 8.65
CA THR A 68 2.85 1.03 7.84
C THR A 68 3.44 2.33 8.41
N GLU A 69 2.63 3.27 8.87
CA GLU A 69 3.13 4.50 9.52
C GLU A 69 3.87 4.21 10.83
N HIS A 70 3.46 3.16 11.52
CA HIS A 70 4.10 2.77 12.76
C HIS A 70 5.53 2.27 12.53
N PHE A 71 5.77 1.53 11.44
CA PHE A 71 7.05 0.89 11.15
C PHE A 71 7.90 1.58 10.09
N ALA A 72 7.31 2.43 9.28
CA ALA A 72 8.03 3.15 8.24
C ALA A 72 7.63 4.63 8.25
N TYR A 73 8.57 5.51 7.99
CA TYR A 73 8.30 6.93 7.94
C TYR A 73 9.12 7.63 6.85
N ARG A 74 8.62 8.77 6.43
CA ARG A 74 9.32 9.67 5.53
C ARG A 74 9.74 10.92 6.30
N LEU A 75 10.99 11.34 6.16
CA LEU A 75 11.44 12.62 6.71
C LEU A 75 10.77 13.77 5.96
N LYS A 76 9.98 14.56 6.69
CA LYS A 76 9.34 15.78 6.17
C LYS A 76 10.39 16.90 6.10
N GLY A 77 10.37 17.70 5.04
CA GLY A 77 11.15 18.94 4.93
C GLY A 77 12.54 18.81 4.31
N HIS A 78 12.99 17.63 3.94
CA HIS A 78 14.21 17.51 3.15
C HIS A 78 13.87 17.61 1.67
N GLN A 79 14.66 18.42 0.95
CA GLN A 79 14.71 18.33 -0.52
C GLN A 79 14.91 16.86 -0.85
N PRO A 80 14.09 16.28 -1.70
CA PRO A 80 14.20 14.86 -1.98
C PRO A 80 15.49 14.57 -2.73
N SER A 81 16.58 14.44 -1.99
CA SER A 81 17.73 13.75 -2.53
C SER A 81 17.29 12.32 -2.73
N VAL A 82 17.46 11.83 -3.94
CA VAL A 82 17.05 10.48 -4.40
C VAL A 82 17.60 9.36 -3.50
N LYS A 83 18.41 9.70 -2.50
CA LYS A 83 19.17 8.71 -1.76
C LYS A 83 18.47 8.14 -0.53
N HIS A 84 17.64 8.73 0.22
CA HIS A 84 17.06 8.11 1.44
C HIS A 84 15.99 9.00 2.09
N ASN A 85 14.75 8.95 1.59
CA ASN A 85 13.65 9.65 2.24
C ASN A 85 12.71 8.73 3.02
N LEU A 86 12.89 7.41 2.88
CA LEU A 86 12.08 6.41 3.54
C LEU A 86 12.95 5.63 4.52
N TYR A 87 12.46 5.47 5.72
CA TYR A 87 13.16 4.85 6.84
C TYR A 87 12.24 3.88 7.55
N LEU A 88 12.83 2.80 8.09
CA LEU A 88 12.16 1.96 9.06
C LEU A 88 12.38 2.52 10.46
N ASN A 89 11.38 2.39 11.30
CA ASN A 89 11.47 2.80 12.70
C ASN A 89 12.17 1.72 13.52
N HIS A 90 13.48 1.88 13.72
CA HIS A 90 14.31 0.91 14.45
C HIS A 90 14.09 0.92 15.98
N ASN A 91 13.44 1.94 16.53
CA ASN A 91 13.19 2.04 17.96
C ASN A 91 12.00 1.21 18.42
N MET A 92 11.36 0.50 17.51
CA MET A 92 10.19 -0.30 17.83
C MET A 92 10.57 -1.68 18.33
N LYS A 93 9.88 -2.12 19.37
CA LYS A 93 10.05 -3.47 19.90
C LYS A 93 9.63 -4.50 18.86
N ASP A 94 10.56 -5.31 18.41
CA ASP A 94 10.36 -6.32 17.34
C ASP A 94 9.18 -7.28 17.60
N HIS A 95 8.79 -7.47 18.87
CA HIS A 95 7.72 -8.39 19.24
C HIS A 95 6.31 -7.95 18.77
N GLN A 96 6.14 -6.70 18.35
CA GLN A 96 4.85 -6.17 17.88
C GLN A 96 4.70 -6.28 16.35
N MET A 97 5.77 -6.56 15.64
CA MET A 97 5.76 -6.68 14.19
C MET A 97 5.94 -8.13 13.77
N MET A 98 5.00 -8.64 12.98
CA MET A 98 5.17 -9.96 12.38
C MET A 98 6.40 -9.93 11.47
N PRO A 99 7.30 -10.92 11.57
CA PRO A 99 8.51 -10.97 10.75
C PRO A 99 8.20 -10.88 9.25
N GLU A 100 7.09 -11.44 8.82
CA GLU A 100 6.62 -11.41 7.44
C GLU A 100 6.26 -10.01 6.98
N PHE A 101 5.63 -9.19 7.85
CA PHE A 101 5.33 -7.80 7.53
C PHE A 101 6.61 -6.96 7.46
N LYS A 102 7.56 -7.21 8.33
CA LYS A 102 8.89 -6.58 8.28
C LYS A 102 9.59 -6.88 6.96
N ASN A 103 9.57 -8.15 6.53
CA ASN A 103 10.14 -8.53 5.24
C ASN A 103 9.44 -7.81 4.07
N LEU A 104 8.11 -7.71 4.10
CA LEU A 104 7.35 -6.97 3.08
C LEU A 104 7.79 -5.51 3.01
N LEU A 105 7.91 -4.83 4.15
CA LEU A 105 8.39 -3.44 4.18
C LEU A 105 9.83 -3.31 3.66
N HIS A 106 10.71 -4.26 3.98
CA HIS A 106 12.08 -4.27 3.46
C HIS A 106 12.10 -4.37 1.92
N VAL A 107 11.32 -5.28 1.35
CA VAL A 107 11.24 -5.46 -0.10
C VAL A 107 10.60 -4.24 -0.78
N MET A 108 9.61 -3.63 -0.15
CA MET A 108 8.98 -2.41 -0.68
C MET A 108 9.94 -1.22 -0.71
N LEU A 109 10.71 -1.02 0.34
CA LEU A 109 11.45 0.21 0.55
C LEU A 109 12.88 0.14 0.04
N PHE A 110 13.50 -1.05 0.06
CA PHE A 110 14.93 -1.21 -0.20
C PHE A 110 15.20 -2.15 -1.37
N ALA A 111 16.25 -1.85 -2.12
CA ALA A 111 16.73 -2.72 -3.18
C ALA A 111 17.13 -4.07 -2.59
N ASP A 112 16.67 -5.14 -3.22
CA ASP A 112 16.89 -6.53 -2.77
C ASP A 112 16.40 -6.85 -1.35
N GLY A 113 15.56 -5.98 -0.75
CA GLY A 113 15.13 -6.09 0.64
C GLY A 113 16.24 -5.81 1.66
N ASP A 114 17.40 -5.33 1.20
CA ASP A 114 18.58 -5.08 2.02
C ASP A 114 18.56 -3.66 2.60
N HIS A 115 17.99 -3.52 3.78
CA HIS A 115 17.91 -2.24 4.48
C HIS A 115 19.27 -1.76 5.03
N GLU A 116 20.25 -2.65 5.20
CA GLU A 116 21.58 -2.29 5.73
C GLU A 116 22.35 -1.48 4.71
N ARG A 117 22.24 -1.80 3.43
CA ARG A 117 22.85 -1.01 2.36
C ARG A 117 22.17 0.32 2.13
N LYS A 118 20.97 0.52 2.68
CA LYS A 118 20.18 1.76 2.55
C LYS A 118 19.96 2.18 1.09
N LEU A 119 19.95 1.23 0.17
CA LEU A 119 19.64 1.48 -1.23
C LEU A 119 18.13 1.34 -1.42
N SER A 120 17.48 2.42 -1.79
CA SER A 120 16.05 2.39 -2.07
C SER A 120 15.72 1.47 -3.25
N SER A 121 14.61 0.76 -3.19
CA SER A 121 14.02 0.05 -4.32
C SER A 121 13.72 1.02 -5.47
N ASN A 122 13.57 0.53 -6.70
CA ASN A 122 13.13 1.39 -7.80
C ASN A 122 11.70 1.85 -7.61
N PHE A 123 10.85 1.01 -7.03
CA PHE A 123 9.48 1.38 -6.65
C PHE A 123 9.46 2.61 -5.73
N SER A 124 10.21 2.59 -4.61
CA SER A 124 10.27 3.74 -3.70
C SER A 124 10.98 4.96 -4.30
N LYS A 125 12.02 4.77 -5.12
CA LYS A 125 12.67 5.86 -5.87
C LYS A 125 11.72 6.55 -6.84
N ASN A 126 10.94 5.78 -7.58
CA ASN A 126 9.97 6.33 -8.53
C ASN A 126 8.87 7.12 -7.81
N ALA A 127 8.39 6.62 -6.68
CA ALA A 127 7.42 7.33 -5.85
C ALA A 127 7.96 8.70 -5.36
N VAL A 128 9.22 8.75 -4.90
CA VAL A 128 9.87 10.02 -4.53
C VAL A 128 10.00 10.96 -5.73
N ARG A 129 10.34 10.44 -6.92
CA ARG A 129 10.43 11.25 -8.14
C ARG A 129 9.07 11.82 -8.57
N LEU A 130 8.00 11.03 -8.41
CA LEU A 130 6.62 11.49 -8.67
C LEU A 130 6.22 12.61 -7.71
N ASP A 131 6.54 12.49 -6.42
CA ASP A 131 6.30 13.56 -5.46
C ASP A 131 7.01 14.86 -5.85
N ASN A 132 8.26 14.75 -6.30
CA ASN A 132 9.03 15.91 -6.74
C ASN A 132 8.45 16.56 -7.98
N GLN A 133 8.04 15.72 -8.95
CA GLN A 133 7.42 16.20 -10.17
C GLN A 133 6.12 16.96 -9.87
N ASN A 134 5.32 16.46 -8.94
CA ASN A 134 4.01 17.01 -8.59
C ASN A 134 4.05 18.02 -7.43
N ARG A 135 5.23 18.25 -6.83
CA ARG A 135 5.40 19.11 -5.65
C ARG A 135 4.44 18.78 -4.50
N LYS A 136 4.13 17.50 -4.35
CA LYS A 136 3.18 16.98 -3.37
C LYS A 136 3.80 15.75 -2.69
N VAL A 137 3.69 15.66 -1.37
CA VAL A 137 4.03 14.46 -0.61
C VAL A 137 2.81 13.55 -0.64
N TYR A 138 2.86 12.51 -1.45
CA TYR A 138 1.78 11.54 -1.62
C TYR A 138 2.31 10.16 -2.04
N TRP A 139 3.00 10.09 -3.18
CA TRP A 139 3.40 8.83 -3.81
C TRP A 139 4.38 8.02 -2.96
N ALA A 140 5.28 8.69 -2.24
CA ALA A 140 6.28 8.06 -1.38
C ALA A 140 5.87 8.02 0.10
N ASP A 141 4.60 8.27 0.41
CA ASP A 141 4.07 7.97 1.73
C ASP A 141 4.05 6.45 1.92
N PRO A 142 4.55 5.90 3.05
CA PRO A 142 4.55 4.45 3.28
C PRO A 142 3.16 3.80 3.16
N VAL A 143 2.12 4.49 3.57
CA VAL A 143 0.73 4.03 3.47
C VAL A 143 0.30 3.89 2.00
N GLU A 144 0.70 4.85 1.18
CA GLU A 144 0.43 4.85 -0.26
C GLU A 144 1.27 3.80 -1.01
N LEU A 145 2.52 3.60 -0.62
CA LEU A 145 3.35 2.53 -1.16
C LEU A 145 2.76 1.15 -0.84
N PHE A 146 2.30 0.95 0.39
CA PHE A 146 1.66 -0.29 0.79
C PHE A 146 0.38 -0.55 0.00
N ALA A 147 -0.51 0.45 -0.14
CA ALA A 147 -1.75 0.29 -0.89
C ALA A 147 -1.49 -0.10 -2.35
N ARG A 148 -0.47 0.49 -3.01
CA ARG A 148 -0.09 0.11 -4.38
C ARG A 148 0.58 -1.25 -4.47
N ALA A 149 1.38 -1.64 -3.49
CA ALA A 149 1.94 -2.98 -3.41
C ALA A 149 0.84 -4.02 -3.26
N PHE A 150 -0.15 -3.76 -2.42
CA PHE A 150 -1.32 -4.61 -2.22
C PHE A 150 -2.18 -4.72 -3.48
N GLU A 151 -2.40 -3.60 -4.16
CA GLU A 151 -3.12 -3.54 -5.44
C GLU A 151 -2.40 -4.37 -6.53
N SER A 152 -1.09 -4.24 -6.64
CA SER A 152 -0.27 -5.03 -7.57
C SER A 152 -0.34 -6.53 -7.26
N TRP A 153 -0.24 -6.89 -5.99
CA TRP A 153 -0.38 -8.26 -5.53
C TRP A 153 -1.76 -8.85 -5.90
N MET A 154 -2.84 -8.12 -5.66
CA MET A 154 -4.19 -8.58 -6.01
C MET A 154 -4.34 -8.77 -7.52
N SER A 155 -3.79 -7.85 -8.32
CA SER A 155 -3.78 -7.95 -9.78
C SER A 155 -3.12 -9.24 -10.24
N ASP A 156 -1.94 -9.55 -9.71
CA ASP A 156 -1.19 -10.74 -10.10
C ASP A 156 -1.89 -12.03 -9.66
N ARG A 157 -2.49 -12.05 -8.46
CA ARG A 157 -3.29 -13.20 -7.99
C ARG A 157 -4.52 -13.47 -8.88
N LEU A 158 -5.21 -12.41 -9.30
CA LEU A 158 -6.33 -12.56 -10.22
C LEU A 158 -5.89 -13.15 -11.57
N VAL A 159 -4.77 -12.66 -12.10
CA VAL A 159 -4.21 -13.18 -13.37
C VAL A 159 -3.82 -14.66 -13.24
N GLU A 160 -3.18 -15.06 -12.15
CA GLU A 160 -2.82 -16.46 -11.90
C GLU A 160 -4.03 -17.39 -11.78
N GLU A 161 -5.14 -16.88 -11.26
CA GLU A 161 -6.42 -17.60 -11.20
C GLU A 161 -7.19 -17.56 -12.52
N GLY A 162 -6.63 -16.96 -13.57
CA GLY A 162 -7.30 -16.78 -14.87
C GLY A 162 -8.48 -15.81 -14.81
N GLN A 163 -8.49 -14.93 -13.83
CA GLN A 163 -9.56 -13.94 -13.63
C GLN A 163 -9.10 -12.55 -14.05
N ILE A 164 -10.03 -11.76 -14.56
CA ILE A 164 -9.86 -10.32 -14.79
C ILE A 164 -11.01 -9.61 -14.09
N ASN A 165 -10.67 -8.70 -13.20
CA ASN A 165 -11.68 -7.90 -12.51
C ASN A 165 -11.24 -6.43 -12.42
N GLU A 166 -11.47 -5.70 -13.49
CA GLU A 166 -11.12 -4.29 -13.61
C GLU A 166 -11.88 -3.38 -12.62
N PHE A 167 -12.93 -3.87 -12.02
CA PHE A 167 -13.63 -3.15 -10.96
C PHE A 167 -12.85 -3.18 -9.65
N LEU A 168 -12.19 -4.29 -9.35
CA LEU A 168 -11.37 -4.44 -8.15
C LEU A 168 -10.04 -3.71 -8.31
N VAL A 169 -9.35 -3.95 -9.43
CA VAL A 169 -8.01 -3.45 -9.69
C VAL A 169 -7.82 -3.18 -11.17
N TYR A 170 -7.19 -2.06 -11.51
CA TYR A 170 -6.94 -1.69 -12.89
C TYR A 170 -5.60 -0.96 -13.05
N GLY A 171 -4.84 -1.35 -14.07
CA GLY A 171 -3.71 -0.57 -14.57
C GLY A 171 -2.42 -0.70 -13.80
N THR A 172 -2.27 -1.71 -12.93
CA THR A 172 -1.02 -1.93 -12.16
C THR A 172 0.17 -2.39 -13.04
N ASP A 173 -0.09 -2.76 -14.28
CA ASP A 173 0.87 -3.21 -15.31
C ASP A 173 1.07 -2.18 -16.44
N GLN A 174 0.36 -1.07 -16.37
CA GLN A 174 0.45 -0.05 -17.42
C GLN A 174 1.75 0.75 -17.33
N THR A 175 2.18 1.22 -18.49
CA THR A 175 3.38 2.06 -18.59
C THR A 175 3.13 3.47 -18.03
N PRO A 176 4.15 4.19 -17.58
CA PRO A 176 4.01 5.55 -17.07
C PRO A 176 3.28 6.51 -18.02
N SER A 177 3.46 6.34 -19.33
CA SER A 177 2.79 7.17 -20.35
C SER A 177 1.28 7.03 -20.33
N SER A 178 0.75 5.86 -19.99
CA SER A 178 -0.69 5.61 -19.87
C SER A 178 -1.34 6.45 -18.76
N TRP A 179 -0.57 6.78 -17.73
CA TRP A 179 -0.98 7.60 -16.60
C TRP A 179 -0.58 9.08 -16.70
N ASN A 180 -0.01 9.47 -17.85
CA ASN A 180 0.56 10.82 -18.04
C ASN A 180 1.60 11.17 -16.96
N THR A 181 2.39 10.17 -16.54
CA THR A 181 3.49 10.30 -15.59
C THR A 181 4.83 10.04 -16.26
N LYS A 182 5.93 10.44 -15.62
CA LYS A 182 7.29 10.15 -16.10
C LYS A 182 7.89 8.89 -15.49
N PHE A 183 7.34 8.44 -14.38
CA PHE A 183 7.85 7.32 -13.61
C PHE A 183 6.71 6.37 -13.27
N ASN A 184 7.02 5.08 -13.19
CA ASN A 184 6.03 4.10 -12.79
C ASN A 184 5.69 4.27 -11.30
N MET A 185 4.40 4.19 -10.99
CA MET A 185 3.90 4.30 -9.62
C MET A 185 3.64 2.93 -8.98
N TYR A 186 3.82 1.86 -9.73
CA TYR A 186 3.70 0.48 -9.30
C TYR A 186 5.05 -0.23 -9.35
N PRO A 187 5.25 -1.31 -8.56
CA PRO A 187 6.45 -2.15 -8.68
C PRO A 187 6.47 -2.89 -10.01
N GLU A 188 7.68 -3.16 -10.52
CA GLU A 188 7.91 -3.79 -11.82
C GLU A 188 8.95 -4.90 -11.75
N GLY A 189 8.86 -5.85 -12.70
CA GLY A 189 9.84 -6.91 -12.91
C GLY A 189 10.17 -7.69 -11.64
N VAL A 190 11.43 -7.96 -11.40
CA VAL A 190 11.89 -8.75 -10.24
C VAL A 190 11.53 -8.11 -8.89
N GLU A 191 11.45 -6.78 -8.79
CA GLU A 191 10.98 -6.12 -7.56
C GLU A 191 9.51 -6.44 -7.31
N ARG A 192 8.67 -6.46 -8.34
CA ARG A 192 7.25 -6.86 -8.24
C ARG A 192 7.10 -8.30 -7.80
N GLU A 193 7.84 -9.22 -8.42
CA GLU A 193 7.81 -10.65 -8.07
C GLU A 193 8.17 -10.88 -6.59
N LYS A 194 9.26 -10.27 -6.12
CA LYS A 194 9.67 -10.36 -4.71
C LYS A 194 8.62 -9.76 -3.76
N MET A 195 7.99 -8.66 -4.17
CA MET A 195 6.97 -7.99 -3.37
C MET A 195 5.70 -8.82 -3.28
N VAL A 196 5.29 -9.44 -4.39
CA VAL A 196 4.14 -10.35 -4.43
C VAL A 196 4.38 -11.57 -3.52
N GLN A 197 5.56 -12.19 -3.59
CA GLN A 197 5.93 -13.31 -2.70
C GLN A 197 5.94 -12.90 -1.22
N ALA A 198 6.48 -11.72 -0.90
CA ALA A 198 6.48 -11.22 0.47
C ALA A 198 5.06 -10.92 0.97
N MET A 199 4.18 -10.42 0.09
CA MET A 199 2.77 -10.17 0.39
C MET A 199 2.03 -11.50 0.65
N ASP A 200 2.24 -12.53 -0.18
CA ASP A 200 1.66 -13.87 0.03
C ASP A 200 2.03 -14.44 1.39
N THR A 201 3.32 -14.34 1.72
CA THR A 201 3.84 -14.85 2.99
C THR A 201 3.20 -14.13 4.17
N TRP A 202 3.10 -12.81 4.08
CA TRP A 202 2.47 -12.00 5.12
C TRP A 202 0.97 -12.26 5.25
N ILE A 203 0.23 -12.30 4.14
CA ILE A 203 -1.21 -12.58 4.15
C ILE A 203 -1.50 -13.98 4.71
N ALA A 204 -0.71 -14.98 4.35
CA ALA A 204 -0.84 -16.34 4.90
C ALA A 204 -0.63 -16.35 6.43
N ALA A 205 0.40 -15.67 6.92
CA ALA A 205 0.65 -15.53 8.35
C ALA A 205 -0.51 -14.80 9.04
N LEU A 206 -0.99 -13.69 8.46
CA LEU A 206 -2.11 -12.91 8.98
C LEU A 206 -3.38 -13.76 9.10
N VAL A 207 -3.74 -14.49 8.05
CA VAL A 207 -4.91 -15.38 8.04
C VAL A 207 -4.77 -16.49 9.07
N SER A 208 -3.58 -17.03 9.28
CA SER A 208 -3.33 -18.06 10.28
C SER A 208 -3.60 -17.57 11.71
N THR A 209 -3.26 -16.30 11.99
CA THR A 209 -3.52 -15.69 13.31
C THR A 209 -5.01 -15.44 13.57
N TRP A 210 -5.79 -15.22 12.51
CA TRP A 210 -7.23 -14.95 12.62
C TRP A 210 -8.08 -16.20 12.76
N LYS A 211 -7.57 -17.35 12.33
CA LYS A 211 -8.25 -18.64 12.46
C LYS A 211 -8.11 -19.26 13.86
N LYS A 212 -7.21 -18.76 14.71
CA LYS A 212 -7.09 -19.24 16.08
C LYS A 212 -8.26 -18.67 16.90
N PRO A 213 -9.10 -19.53 17.55
CA PRO A 213 -10.09 -19.05 18.49
C PRO A 213 -9.35 -18.26 19.58
N THR A 214 -9.83 -17.08 19.92
CA THR A 214 -9.46 -16.41 21.18
C THR A 214 -9.89 -17.34 22.31
N GLN A 215 -8.94 -17.95 23.01
CA GLN A 215 -9.16 -18.68 24.24
C GLN A 215 -9.60 -17.70 25.32
#